data_60ef1694f87385ea5e19f586133a2db8
#
_entry.id   60ef1694f87385ea5e19f586133a2db8
#
_cell.length_a   1.000
_cell.length_b   1.000
_cell.length_c   1.000
_cell.angle_alpha   90.00
_cell.angle_beta   90.00
_cell.angle_gamma   90.00
#
_symmetry.space_group_name_H-M   'P 1'
#
loop_
_entity.id
_entity.type
_entity.pdbx_description
1 polymer ?
#
loop_
_entity_poly.entity_id
_entity_poly.type
_entity_poly.pdbx_seq_one_letter_code
_entity_poly.pdbx_strand_id
1 'polypeptide(L)'
;DEINLIKPIKNKATNYRHYTTADLAKLQFIGKARRFNFSIKECKELLSLYENQNRSSKEVRNLTLTKIAEIDVKLTELENLREQLSHLVNCCKGNERPECPIIDELATGNVF
;
A
#
# COMPACT_ATOMS: atom_id res chain seq x y z
N ASP A 1 -12.11 -13.88 -0.06
CA ASP A 1 -11.61 -13.11 -1.11
C ASP A 1 -12.37 -11.84 -1.30
N GLU A 2 -12.10 -10.90 -0.42
CA GLU A 2 -12.77 -9.62 -0.39
C GLU A 2 -12.58 -8.83 -1.68
N ILE A 3 -11.52 -9.10 -2.41
CA ILE A 3 -11.15 -8.33 -3.59
C ILE A 3 -11.47 -9.05 -4.89
N ASN A 4 -12.19 -10.17 -4.81
CA ASN A 4 -12.63 -10.91 -5.97
C ASN A 4 -11.52 -11.34 -6.93
N LEU A 5 -10.29 -11.45 -6.44
CA LEU A 5 -9.17 -11.93 -7.25
C LEU A 5 -9.16 -13.45 -7.39
N ILE A 6 -9.70 -14.13 -6.37
CA ILE A 6 -9.78 -15.58 -6.31
C ILE A 6 -11.16 -15.94 -5.81
N LYS A 7 -11.81 -16.88 -6.50
CA LYS A 7 -13.11 -17.38 -6.06
C LYS A 7 -12.93 -18.74 -5.41
N PRO A 8 -13.36 -18.92 -4.15
CA PRO A 8 -13.27 -20.22 -3.51
C PRO A 8 -14.24 -21.23 -4.12
N ILE A 9 -13.89 -22.49 -4.03
CA ILE A 9 -14.76 -23.57 -4.47
C ILE A 9 -15.70 -23.90 -3.31
N LYS A 10 -17.00 -23.89 -3.57
CA LYS A 10 -17.98 -24.27 -2.57
C LYS A 10 -18.15 -25.78 -2.57
N ASN A 11 -18.08 -26.37 -1.40
CA ASN A 11 -18.41 -27.77 -1.23
C ASN A 11 -19.91 -27.90 -0.97
N LYS A 12 -20.62 -28.54 -1.88
CA LYS A 12 -22.09 -28.66 -1.81
C LYS A 12 -22.56 -29.46 -0.60
N ALA A 13 -21.77 -30.45 -0.14
CA ALA A 13 -22.17 -31.29 0.96
C ALA A 13 -22.04 -30.59 2.31
N THR A 14 -21.05 -29.78 2.49
CA THR A 14 -20.74 -29.13 3.76
C THR A 14 -21.02 -27.62 3.76
N ASN A 15 -21.24 -27.08 2.59
CA ASN A 15 -21.41 -25.64 2.42
C ASN A 15 -20.22 -24.81 2.89
N TYR A 16 -19.06 -25.42 3.00
CA TYR A 16 -17.81 -24.72 3.33
C TYR A 16 -17.11 -24.27 2.06
N ARG A 17 -16.42 -23.15 2.19
CA ARG A 17 -15.50 -22.70 1.15
C ARG A 17 -14.15 -23.35 1.39
N HIS A 18 -13.52 -23.83 0.34
CA HIS A 18 -12.15 -24.30 0.44
C HIS A 18 -11.38 -23.89 -0.82
N TYR A 19 -10.07 -23.91 -0.68
CA TYR A 19 -9.18 -23.47 -1.74
C TYR A 19 -8.29 -24.62 -2.18
N THR A 20 -8.02 -24.67 -3.48
CA THR A 20 -7.04 -25.60 -4.03
C THR A 20 -5.63 -25.12 -3.70
N THR A 21 -4.63 -26.00 -3.94
CA THR A 21 -3.23 -25.59 -3.80
C THR A 21 -2.88 -24.41 -4.68
N ALA A 22 -3.42 -24.40 -5.91
CA ALA A 22 -3.21 -23.29 -6.83
C ALA A 22 -3.79 -21.99 -6.28
N ASP A 23 -4.97 -22.05 -5.66
CA ASP A 23 -5.61 -20.88 -5.05
C ASP A 23 -4.78 -20.34 -3.89
N LEU A 24 -4.22 -21.24 -3.08
CA LEU A 24 -3.35 -20.81 -1.97
C LEU A 24 -2.10 -20.11 -2.49
N ALA A 25 -1.52 -20.61 -3.58
CA ALA A 25 -0.36 -19.98 -4.20
C ALA A 25 -0.71 -18.57 -4.68
N LYS A 26 -1.90 -18.39 -5.29
CA LYS A 26 -2.36 -17.08 -5.73
C LYS A 26 -2.56 -16.13 -4.55
N LEU A 27 -3.14 -16.61 -3.45
CA LEU A 27 -3.33 -15.80 -2.25
C LEU A 27 -1.99 -15.34 -1.68
N GLN A 28 -1.00 -16.21 -1.65
CA GLN A 28 0.35 -15.86 -1.19
C GLN A 28 0.98 -14.80 -2.11
N PHE A 29 0.82 -14.97 -3.40
CA PHE A 29 1.32 -14.02 -4.40
C PHE A 29 0.71 -12.62 -4.16
N ILE A 30 -0.60 -12.57 -4.03
CA ILE A 30 -1.32 -11.31 -3.79
C ILE A 30 -0.88 -10.69 -2.46
N GLY A 31 -0.75 -11.51 -1.42
CA GLY A 31 -0.31 -11.04 -0.11
C GLY A 31 1.04 -10.36 -0.16
N LYS A 32 2.00 -10.95 -0.87
CA LYS A 32 3.33 -10.36 -1.04
C LYS A 32 3.28 -9.08 -1.87
N ALA A 33 2.49 -9.07 -2.94
CA ALA A 33 2.34 -7.88 -3.76
C ALA A 33 1.78 -6.71 -2.94
N ARG A 34 0.79 -6.99 -2.08
CA ARG A 34 0.24 -5.97 -1.20
C ARG A 34 1.28 -5.45 -0.21
N ARG A 35 2.15 -6.31 0.29
CA ARG A 35 3.24 -5.89 1.19
C ARG A 35 4.22 -4.95 0.50
N PHE A 36 4.41 -5.12 -0.80
CA PHE A 36 5.25 -4.23 -1.60
C PHE A 36 4.51 -2.97 -2.04
N ASN A 37 3.33 -2.73 -1.46
CA ASN A 37 2.55 -1.51 -1.68
C ASN A 37 1.90 -1.42 -3.07
N PHE A 38 1.69 -2.56 -3.72
CA PHE A 38 0.90 -2.60 -4.93
C PHE A 38 -0.59 -2.47 -4.58
N SER A 39 -1.31 -1.68 -5.37
CA SER A 39 -2.75 -1.53 -5.20
C SER A 39 -3.48 -2.82 -5.63
N ILE A 40 -4.76 -2.91 -5.30
CA ILE A 40 -5.58 -4.06 -5.71
C ILE A 40 -5.60 -4.18 -7.22
N LYS A 41 -5.74 -3.07 -7.94
CA LYS A 41 -5.70 -3.06 -9.40
C LYS A 41 -4.36 -3.59 -9.93
N GLU A 42 -3.27 -3.13 -9.33
CA GLU A 42 -1.93 -3.58 -9.70
C GLU A 42 -1.72 -5.05 -9.37
N CYS A 43 -2.29 -5.52 -8.27
CA CYS A 43 -2.24 -6.95 -7.93
C CYS A 43 -2.95 -7.78 -8.98
N LYS A 44 -4.07 -7.31 -9.52
CA LYS A 44 -4.77 -7.98 -10.60
C LYS A 44 -3.91 -8.07 -11.87
N GLU A 45 -3.25 -6.98 -12.21
CA GLU A 45 -2.35 -6.95 -13.36
C GLU A 45 -1.18 -7.93 -13.19
N LEU A 46 -0.56 -7.92 -12.01
CA LEU A 46 0.54 -8.83 -11.70
C LEU A 46 0.10 -10.28 -11.70
N LEU A 47 -1.08 -10.56 -11.15
CA LEU A 47 -1.62 -11.91 -11.14
C LEU A 47 -1.88 -12.42 -12.56
N SER A 48 -2.42 -11.55 -13.41
CA SER A 48 -2.65 -11.87 -14.81
C SER A 48 -1.34 -12.22 -15.51
N LEU A 49 -0.28 -11.46 -15.25
CA LEU A 49 1.05 -11.75 -15.80
C LEU A 49 1.64 -13.04 -15.23
N TYR A 50 1.41 -13.30 -13.95
CA TYR A 50 1.88 -14.53 -13.32
C TYR A 50 1.27 -15.77 -13.98
N GLU A 51 -0.03 -15.68 -14.31
CA GLU A 51 -0.74 -16.80 -14.92
C GLU A 51 -0.46 -16.96 -16.43
N ASN A 52 0.07 -15.94 -17.05
CA ASN A 52 0.37 -15.95 -18.47
C ASN A 52 1.77 -16.50 -18.71
N GLN A 53 1.85 -17.69 -19.31
CA GLN A 53 3.12 -18.35 -19.56
C GLN A 53 3.93 -17.65 -20.66
N ASN A 54 3.27 -16.84 -21.48
CA ASN A 54 3.93 -16.08 -22.55
C ASN A 54 4.25 -14.64 -22.12
N ARG A 55 4.22 -14.37 -20.84
CA ARG A 55 4.47 -13.03 -20.31
C ARG A 55 5.87 -12.54 -20.63
N SER A 56 5.97 -11.24 -20.79
CA SER A 56 7.25 -10.57 -20.96
C SER A 56 7.75 -10.08 -19.58
N SER A 57 8.99 -10.41 -19.25
CA SER A 57 9.60 -9.86 -18.04
C SER A 57 9.75 -8.35 -18.12
N LYS A 58 9.74 -7.79 -19.32
CA LYS A 58 9.78 -6.35 -19.53
C LYS A 58 8.54 -5.67 -18.93
N GLU A 59 7.35 -6.27 -19.09
CA GLU A 59 6.13 -5.72 -18.52
C GLU A 59 6.16 -5.72 -16.98
N VAL A 60 6.63 -6.81 -16.41
CA VAL A 60 6.76 -6.93 -14.95
C VAL A 60 7.77 -5.90 -14.44
N ARG A 61 8.90 -5.76 -15.14
CA ARG A 61 9.91 -4.79 -14.79
C ARG A 61 9.37 -3.36 -14.81
N ASN A 62 8.60 -3.03 -15.85
CA ASN A 62 8.03 -1.70 -16.00
C ASN A 62 7.02 -1.37 -14.89
N LEU A 63 6.17 -2.34 -14.53
CA LEU A 63 5.25 -2.16 -13.40
C LEU A 63 6.00 -1.89 -12.10
N THR A 64 7.09 -2.63 -11.88
CA THR A 64 7.90 -2.48 -10.68
C THR A 64 8.61 -1.13 -10.66
N LEU A 65 9.15 -0.70 -11.79
CA LEU A 65 9.80 0.61 -11.89
C LEU A 65 8.82 1.74 -11.62
N THR A 66 7.60 1.63 -12.12
CA THR A 66 6.56 2.61 -11.83
C THR A 66 6.27 2.67 -10.34
N LYS A 67 6.19 1.51 -9.69
CA LYS A 67 5.96 1.45 -8.23
C LYS A 67 7.12 2.10 -7.46
N ILE A 68 8.35 1.86 -7.87
CA ILE A 68 9.52 2.48 -7.24
C ILE A 68 9.44 4.00 -7.34
N ALA A 69 9.06 4.52 -8.51
CA ALA A 69 8.92 5.96 -8.69
C ALA A 69 7.85 6.55 -7.76
N GLU A 70 6.73 5.86 -7.61
CA GLU A 70 5.66 6.28 -6.69
C GLU A 70 6.14 6.30 -5.24
N ILE A 71 6.90 5.28 -4.85
CA ILE A 71 7.45 5.17 -3.50
C ILE A 71 8.45 6.31 -3.26
N ASP A 72 9.29 6.62 -4.24
CA ASP A 72 10.25 7.71 -4.12
C ASP A 72 9.56 9.05 -3.88
N VAL A 73 8.45 9.30 -4.56
CA VAL A 73 7.66 10.51 -4.33
C VAL A 73 7.13 10.55 -2.90
N LYS A 74 6.58 9.43 -2.43
CA LYS A 74 6.06 9.34 -1.06
C LYS A 74 7.16 9.51 -0.01
N LEU A 75 8.34 8.98 -0.27
CA LEU A 75 9.48 9.15 0.63
C LEU A 75 9.83 10.62 0.77
N THR A 76 9.89 11.35 -0.34
CA THR A 76 10.16 12.78 -0.32
C THR A 76 9.09 13.55 0.45
N GLU A 77 7.83 13.21 0.22
CA GLU A 77 6.72 13.84 0.95
C GLU A 77 6.83 13.60 2.46
N LEU A 78 7.15 12.36 2.85
CA LEU A 78 7.30 12.01 4.26
C LEU A 78 8.48 12.72 4.89
N GLU A 79 9.60 12.85 4.17
CA GLU A 79 10.77 13.58 4.66
C GLU A 79 10.42 15.04 4.89
N ASN A 80 9.68 15.66 3.98
CA ASN A 80 9.24 17.06 4.12
C ASN A 80 8.33 17.21 5.32
N LEU A 81 7.37 16.30 5.52
CA LEU A 81 6.49 16.32 6.68
C LEU A 81 7.28 16.17 7.98
N ARG A 82 8.26 15.27 7.98
CA ARG A 82 9.09 15.05 9.14
C ARG A 82 9.86 16.33 9.51
N GLU A 83 10.40 17.00 8.52
CA GLU A 83 11.12 18.26 8.74
C GLU A 83 10.21 19.34 9.31
N GLN A 84 9.00 19.47 8.77
CA GLN A 84 8.03 20.43 9.27
C GLN A 84 7.66 20.17 10.72
N LEU A 85 7.39 18.91 11.05
CA LEU A 85 7.05 18.52 12.41
C LEU A 85 8.23 18.73 13.36
N SER A 86 9.44 18.39 12.91
CA SER A 86 10.65 18.59 13.70
C SER A 86 10.88 20.06 14.00
N HIS A 87 10.64 20.92 13.01
CA HIS A 87 10.75 22.36 13.20
C HIS A 87 9.75 22.85 14.25
N LEU A 88 8.51 22.39 14.16
CA LEU A 88 7.48 22.76 15.14
C LEU A 88 7.85 22.30 16.56
N VAL A 89 8.40 21.11 16.69
CA VAL A 89 8.86 20.62 17.99
C VAL A 89 9.97 21.50 18.54
N ASN A 90 10.91 21.91 17.69
CA ASN A 90 12.01 22.79 18.11
C ASN A 90 11.50 24.17 18.56
N CYS A 91 10.41 24.64 18.00
CA CYS A 91 9.79 25.91 18.38
C CYS A 91 8.91 25.78 19.61
N CYS A 92 8.46 24.58 19.93
CA CYS A 92 7.60 24.33 21.08
C CYS A 92 8.46 24.09 22.31
N LYS A 93 8.20 24.85 23.38
CA LYS A 93 8.99 24.76 24.60
C LYS A 93 8.68 23.53 25.45
N GLY A 94 7.58 22.83 25.16
CA GLY A 94 7.22 21.63 25.89
C GLY A 94 6.95 21.88 27.37
N ASN A 95 6.46 23.07 27.73
CA ASN A 95 6.14 23.41 29.09
C ASN A 95 4.62 23.31 29.33
N GLU A 96 4.19 23.68 30.52
CA GLU A 96 2.76 23.61 30.89
C GLU A 96 1.92 24.76 30.34
N ARG A 97 2.53 25.69 29.63
CA ARG A 97 1.82 26.81 29.04
C ARG A 97 1.03 26.38 27.82
N PRO A 98 -0.09 27.02 27.53
CA PRO A 98 -0.92 26.63 26.38
C PRO A 98 -0.34 27.02 25.04
N GLU A 99 0.61 27.94 25.00
CA GLU A 99 1.19 28.34 23.72
C GLU A 99 1.97 27.18 23.10
N CYS A 100 1.53 26.75 21.95
CA CYS A 100 2.16 25.64 21.26
C CYS A 100 2.11 25.87 19.76
N PRO A 101 3.27 26.11 19.12
CA PRO A 101 3.30 26.30 17.67
C PRO A 101 2.71 25.13 16.88
N ILE A 102 2.78 23.92 17.41
CA ILE A 102 2.22 22.73 16.76
C ILE A 102 0.70 22.85 16.67
N ILE A 103 0.05 23.16 17.79
CA ILE A 103 -1.40 23.32 17.83
C ILE A 103 -1.81 24.53 16.99
N ASP A 104 -1.06 25.63 17.07
CA ASP A 104 -1.36 26.83 16.31
C ASP A 104 -1.30 26.56 14.81
N GLU A 105 -0.28 25.83 14.34
CA GLU A 105 -0.15 25.48 12.93
C GLU A 105 -1.32 24.63 12.45
N LEU A 106 -1.71 23.66 13.26
CA LEU A 106 -2.84 22.78 12.91
C LEU A 106 -4.18 23.52 12.95
N ALA A 107 -4.28 24.54 13.77
CA ALA A 107 -5.53 25.29 13.97
C ALA A 107 -5.70 26.45 12.99
N THR A 108 -4.68 26.84 12.23
CA THR A 108 -4.75 28.02 11.36
C THR A 108 -5.66 27.84 10.16
N GLY A 109 -6.05 26.60 9.85
CA GLY A 109 -6.91 26.36 8.71
C GLY A 109 -6.20 26.44 7.36
N ASN A 110 -4.89 26.49 7.36
CA ASN A 110 -4.12 26.40 6.12
C ASN A 110 -4.21 24.99 5.61
N VAL A 111 -4.85 24.83 4.47
CA VAL A 111 -5.08 23.50 3.89
C VAL A 111 -4.05 23.31 2.78
N PHE A 112 -3.49 22.13 2.77
CA PHE A 112 -2.48 21.76 1.79
C PHE A 112 -3.09 21.27 0.48
#